data_25f8919af0228b32dd8230c357345b9f
#
_entry.id   25f8919af0228b32dd8230c357345b9f
#
_cell.length_a   1.000
_cell.length_b   1.000
_cell.length_c   1.000
_cell.angle_alpha   90.00
_cell.angle_beta   90.00
_cell.angle_gamma   90.00
#
_symmetry.space_group_name_H-M   'P 1'
#
loop_
_entity.id
_entity.type
_entity.pdbx_description
1 polymer ?
#
loop_
_entity_poly.entity_id
_entity_poly.type
_entity_poly.pdbx_seq_one_letter_code
_entity_poly.pdbx_strand_id
1 'polypeptide(L)'
;MKKKLNREVPKGKVVYSKRRILLSLFLFLIAVIIGVKLCGEAEKERKEEKRYEEIRRKKDSENKKLKKMYPDMVGWIEVKDSAFSYPVMQTKEMPEYYLNRNEKGDYSFYGTPFLDARCDMDSDQLIIYGHNINGRRFFGFLHNYQEQSFYEKHKNLYFTRVDETEEKYPIVAVVKTDIYSDYFKYTTIYNDEQYFQFVKQMVAESQYNCEEGELVKKEMKENTVEAFFHKYQFLTLATCRTTEGKDKRLLVIGCRKKN
;
A
#
# COMPACT_ATOMS: atom_id res chain seq x y z
N MET A 1 54.39 42.89 45.70
CA MET A 1 54.20 43.27 44.28
C MET A 1 54.04 42.05 43.41
N LYS A 2 52.78 41.76 42.98
CA LYS A 2 52.51 40.67 42.07
C LYS A 2 52.33 41.22 40.67
N LYS A 3 53.25 40.91 39.73
CA LYS A 3 53.13 41.22 38.31
C LYS A 3 52.10 40.31 37.69
N LYS A 4 50.96 40.89 37.17
CA LYS A 4 50.02 40.20 36.29
C LYS A 4 50.67 40.08 34.90
N LEU A 5 50.94 38.87 34.48
CA LEU A 5 51.30 38.58 33.09
C LEU A 5 49.99 38.54 32.25
N ASN A 6 49.75 39.62 31.48
CA ASN A 6 48.74 39.56 30.41
C ASN A 6 49.33 38.75 29.24
N ARG A 7 48.85 37.54 29.05
CA ARG A 7 49.05 36.77 27.80
C ARG A 7 48.00 37.21 26.79
N GLU A 8 48.37 38.04 25.86
CA GLU A 8 47.58 38.27 24.64
C GLU A 8 47.61 37.00 23.79
N VAL A 9 46.41 36.43 23.51
CA VAL A 9 46.25 35.33 22.58
C VAL A 9 46.32 35.92 21.15
N PRO A 10 47.28 35.53 20.31
CA PRO A 10 47.34 36.06 18.95
C PRO A 10 46.09 35.63 18.17
N LYS A 11 45.33 36.58 17.62
CA LYS A 11 44.24 36.35 16.69
C LYS A 11 44.83 35.85 15.37
N GLY A 12 45.04 34.54 15.27
CA GLY A 12 45.46 33.89 14.03
C GLY A 12 44.40 34.07 12.96
N LYS A 13 44.67 34.77 11.87
CA LYS A 13 43.86 34.77 10.67
C LYS A 13 43.85 33.33 10.10
N VAL A 14 42.73 32.66 10.16
CA VAL A 14 42.58 31.33 9.54
C VAL A 14 42.59 31.50 8.02
N VAL A 15 43.73 31.20 7.39
CA VAL A 15 43.88 31.25 5.92
C VAL A 15 43.46 29.87 5.36
N TYR A 16 42.27 29.81 4.79
CA TYR A 16 41.84 28.60 4.10
C TYR A 16 42.56 28.49 2.75
N SER A 17 43.05 27.27 2.43
CA SER A 17 43.63 27.02 1.11
C SER A 17 42.55 27.13 0.03
N LYS A 18 42.91 27.69 -1.14
CA LYS A 18 41.97 27.83 -2.29
C LYS A 18 41.26 26.50 -2.65
N ARG A 19 41.97 25.37 -2.50
CA ARG A 19 41.39 24.03 -2.71
C ARG A 19 40.26 23.70 -1.73
N ARG A 20 40.38 24.07 -0.46
CA ARG A 20 39.32 23.83 0.56
C ARG A 20 38.09 24.70 0.30
N ILE A 21 38.31 25.97 -0.13
CA ILE A 21 37.20 26.87 -0.51
C ILE A 21 36.46 26.32 -1.73
N LEU A 22 37.19 25.90 -2.77
CA LEU A 22 36.58 25.30 -3.97
C LEU A 22 35.80 24.02 -3.65
N LEU A 23 36.34 23.15 -2.80
CA LEU A 23 35.67 21.94 -2.37
C LEU A 23 34.37 22.24 -1.58
N SER A 24 34.42 23.23 -0.67
CA SER A 24 33.21 23.62 0.09
C SER A 24 32.15 24.24 -0.82
N LEU A 25 32.50 25.04 -1.81
CA LEU A 25 31.56 25.59 -2.79
C LEU A 25 30.96 24.48 -3.66
N PHE A 26 31.74 23.49 -4.07
CA PHE A 26 31.27 22.35 -4.83
C PHE A 26 30.27 21.50 -4.03
N LEU A 27 30.60 21.18 -2.77
CA LEU A 27 29.70 20.46 -1.88
C LEU A 27 28.40 21.23 -1.59
N PHE A 28 28.51 22.55 -1.42
CA PHE A 28 27.34 23.42 -1.25
C PHE A 28 26.43 23.39 -2.49
N LEU A 29 27.03 23.47 -3.70
CA LEU A 29 26.27 23.38 -4.95
C LEU A 29 25.53 22.04 -5.07
N ILE A 30 26.18 20.92 -4.74
CA ILE A 30 25.55 19.60 -4.71
C ILE A 30 24.38 19.58 -3.71
N ALA A 31 24.57 20.12 -2.50
CA ALA A 31 23.51 20.17 -1.50
C ALA A 31 22.30 21.00 -1.98
N VAL A 32 22.55 22.12 -2.67
CA VAL A 32 21.47 22.93 -3.28
C VAL A 32 20.73 22.15 -4.35
N ILE A 33 21.43 21.46 -5.27
CA ILE A 33 20.81 20.65 -6.31
C ILE A 33 19.95 19.54 -5.71
N ILE A 34 20.47 18.83 -4.70
CA ILE A 34 19.72 17.80 -3.98
C ILE A 34 18.48 18.41 -3.30
N GLY A 35 18.64 19.55 -2.64
CA GLY A 35 17.54 20.26 -1.97
C GLY A 35 16.42 20.65 -2.94
N VAL A 36 16.76 21.22 -4.10
CA VAL A 36 15.78 21.57 -5.14
C VAL A 36 15.06 20.34 -5.67
N LYS A 37 15.78 19.22 -5.89
CA LYS A 37 15.18 17.96 -6.33
C LYS A 37 14.20 17.41 -5.30
N LEU A 38 14.59 17.35 -4.03
CA LEU A 38 13.74 16.87 -2.94
C LEU A 38 12.49 17.75 -2.76
N CYS A 39 12.63 19.08 -2.84
CA CYS A 39 11.48 20.00 -2.81
C CYS A 39 10.52 19.74 -3.98
N GLY A 40 11.04 19.51 -5.18
CA GLY A 40 10.23 19.23 -6.36
C GLY A 40 9.46 17.89 -6.25
N GLU A 41 10.08 16.86 -5.68
CA GLU A 41 9.43 15.57 -5.41
C GLU A 41 8.34 15.71 -4.35
N ALA A 42 8.60 16.40 -3.24
CA ALA A 42 7.62 16.67 -2.20
C ALA A 42 6.41 17.47 -2.70
N GLU A 43 6.63 18.43 -3.61
CA GLU A 43 5.52 19.19 -4.20
C GLU A 43 4.65 18.34 -5.14
N LYS A 44 5.24 17.45 -5.93
CA LYS A 44 4.50 16.50 -6.77
C LYS A 44 3.64 15.57 -5.89
N GLU A 45 4.22 15.02 -4.85
CA GLU A 45 3.52 14.16 -3.89
C GLU A 45 2.33 14.87 -3.25
N ARG A 46 2.52 16.13 -2.81
CA ARG A 46 1.43 16.94 -2.25
C ARG A 46 0.31 17.22 -3.24
N LYS A 47 0.63 17.42 -4.53
CA LYS A 47 -0.39 17.60 -5.58
C LYS A 47 -1.21 16.34 -5.78
N GLU A 48 -0.57 15.16 -5.81
CA GLU A 48 -1.27 13.87 -5.90
C GLU A 48 -2.20 13.65 -4.71
N GLU A 49 -1.73 13.91 -3.49
CA GLU A 49 -2.54 13.75 -2.29
C GLU A 49 -3.77 14.66 -2.29
N LYS A 50 -3.61 15.95 -2.65
CA LYS A 50 -4.74 16.88 -2.82
C LYS A 50 -5.75 16.38 -3.85
N ARG A 51 -5.27 15.81 -4.96
CA ARG A 51 -6.14 15.23 -5.98
C ARG A 51 -6.98 14.09 -5.40
N TYR A 52 -6.37 13.16 -4.66
CA TYR A 52 -7.11 12.08 -4.01
C TYR A 52 -8.08 12.59 -2.93
N GLU A 53 -7.72 13.63 -2.18
CA GLU A 53 -8.65 14.28 -1.24
C GLU A 53 -9.88 14.88 -1.95
N GLU A 54 -9.70 15.49 -3.13
CA GLU A 54 -10.82 16.02 -3.92
C GLU A 54 -11.74 14.89 -4.40
N ILE A 55 -11.17 13.79 -4.89
CA ILE A 55 -11.95 12.62 -5.34
C ILE A 55 -12.68 12.00 -4.16
N ARG A 56 -12.02 11.88 -2.99
CA ARG A 56 -12.62 11.35 -1.76
C ARG A 56 -13.83 12.17 -1.31
N ARG A 57 -13.74 13.50 -1.33
CA ARG A 57 -14.90 14.36 -1.03
C ARG A 57 -16.09 14.14 -1.97
N LYS A 58 -15.82 13.81 -3.22
CA LYS A 58 -16.86 13.49 -4.21
C LYS A 58 -17.45 12.09 -4.02
N LYS A 59 -16.71 11.14 -3.44
CA LYS A 59 -17.18 9.77 -3.17
C LYS A 59 -18.49 9.80 -2.37
N ASP A 60 -18.52 10.54 -1.27
CA ASP A 60 -19.65 10.56 -0.34
C ASP A 60 -20.91 11.23 -0.91
N SER A 61 -20.74 12.12 -1.91
CA SER A 61 -21.85 12.89 -2.47
C SER A 61 -22.32 12.43 -3.85
N GLU A 62 -21.47 11.74 -4.64
CA GLU A 62 -21.71 11.57 -6.07
C GLU A 62 -21.09 10.28 -6.67
N ASN A 63 -21.18 9.15 -6.00
CA ASN A 63 -20.54 7.90 -6.43
C ASN A 63 -20.89 7.48 -7.89
N LYS A 64 -22.17 7.65 -8.28
CA LYS A 64 -22.64 7.40 -9.66
C LYS A 64 -21.99 8.32 -10.70
N LYS A 65 -21.67 9.56 -10.31
CA LYS A 65 -20.97 10.51 -11.21
C LYS A 65 -19.49 10.14 -11.34
N LEU A 66 -18.86 9.61 -10.27
CA LEU A 66 -17.49 9.14 -10.34
C LEU A 66 -17.33 8.01 -11.36
N LYS A 67 -18.26 7.04 -11.40
CA LYS A 67 -18.23 5.96 -12.40
C LYS A 67 -18.38 6.47 -13.84
N LYS A 68 -19.21 7.49 -14.06
CA LYS A 68 -19.32 8.12 -15.39
C LYS A 68 -18.05 8.89 -15.76
N MET A 69 -17.38 9.51 -14.77
CA MET A 69 -16.16 10.27 -14.97
C MET A 69 -14.95 9.35 -15.16
N TYR A 70 -14.93 8.20 -14.51
CA TYR A 70 -13.86 7.20 -14.54
C TYR A 70 -14.42 5.82 -14.92
N PRO A 71 -14.57 5.51 -16.23
CA PRO A 71 -15.23 4.29 -16.70
C PRO A 71 -14.59 3.00 -16.19
N ASP A 72 -13.26 3.00 -15.97
CA ASP A 72 -12.52 1.85 -15.48
C ASP A 72 -12.56 1.69 -13.94
N MET A 73 -13.21 2.61 -13.22
CA MET A 73 -13.36 2.50 -11.77
C MET A 73 -14.30 1.35 -11.41
N VAL A 74 -13.81 0.38 -10.63
CA VAL A 74 -14.56 -0.80 -10.18
C VAL A 74 -14.99 -0.71 -8.73
N GLY A 75 -14.39 0.19 -7.95
CA GLY A 75 -14.72 0.38 -6.55
C GLY A 75 -13.83 1.36 -5.83
N TRP A 76 -13.92 1.32 -4.52
CA TRP A 76 -13.18 2.15 -3.60
C TRP A 76 -12.68 1.33 -2.42
N ILE A 77 -11.38 1.43 -2.11
CA ILE A 77 -10.75 0.72 -0.98
C ILE A 77 -10.40 1.70 0.12
N GLU A 78 -10.71 1.35 1.36
CA GLU A 78 -10.35 2.18 2.51
C GLU A 78 -10.08 1.38 3.79
N VAL A 79 -9.31 1.99 4.68
CA VAL A 79 -9.16 1.62 6.08
C VAL A 79 -9.75 2.77 6.90
N LYS A 80 -10.89 2.54 7.56
CA LYS A 80 -11.59 3.58 8.35
C LYS A 80 -10.69 4.11 9.47
N ASP A 81 -10.89 5.37 9.83
CA ASP A 81 -10.10 6.10 10.82
C ASP A 81 -8.61 6.23 10.44
N SER A 82 -8.33 6.23 9.13
CA SER A 82 -6.98 6.42 8.58
C SER A 82 -7.00 7.28 7.32
N ALA A 83 -5.79 7.63 6.82
CA ALA A 83 -5.63 8.32 5.55
C ALA A 83 -5.75 7.38 4.32
N PHE A 84 -5.87 6.06 4.51
CA PHE A 84 -5.93 5.10 3.41
C PHE A 84 -7.35 5.01 2.83
N SER A 85 -7.58 5.67 1.70
CA SER A 85 -8.88 5.71 1.03
C SER A 85 -8.68 6.11 -0.44
N TYR A 86 -8.84 5.16 -1.38
CA TYR A 86 -8.47 5.30 -2.78
C TYR A 86 -9.47 4.65 -3.74
N PRO A 87 -9.67 5.23 -4.97
CA PRO A 87 -10.39 4.54 -6.03
C PRO A 87 -9.59 3.32 -6.47
N VAL A 88 -10.31 2.30 -6.93
CA VAL A 88 -9.73 1.08 -7.51
C VAL A 88 -10.17 0.98 -8.96
N MET A 89 -9.19 0.87 -9.84
CA MET A 89 -9.40 0.79 -11.28
C MET A 89 -9.23 -0.65 -11.77
N GLN A 90 -9.75 -0.98 -12.96
CA GLN A 90 -9.48 -2.25 -13.62
C GLN A 90 -9.57 -2.10 -15.13
N THR A 91 -8.59 -2.67 -15.85
CA THR A 91 -8.65 -2.89 -17.29
C THR A 91 -8.35 -4.36 -17.56
N LYS A 92 -9.20 -5.05 -18.33
CA LYS A 92 -9.03 -6.49 -18.65
C LYS A 92 -7.93 -6.70 -19.72
N GLU A 93 -7.88 -5.81 -20.71
CA GLU A 93 -6.96 -5.92 -21.85
C GLU A 93 -5.54 -5.44 -21.53
N MET A 94 -5.39 -4.54 -20.56
CA MET A 94 -4.10 -3.97 -20.14
C MET A 94 -3.93 -4.07 -18.63
N PRO A 95 -3.56 -5.25 -18.10
CA PRO A 95 -3.58 -5.55 -16.66
C PRO A 95 -2.85 -4.55 -15.76
N GLU A 96 -1.73 -3.96 -16.23
CA GLU A 96 -0.90 -3.02 -15.47
C GLU A 96 -1.07 -1.56 -15.91
N TYR A 97 -2.16 -1.23 -16.64
CA TYR A 97 -2.38 0.11 -17.18
C TYR A 97 -2.27 1.20 -16.11
N TYR A 98 -2.86 0.98 -14.94
CA TYR A 98 -2.89 1.92 -13.83
C TYR A 98 -1.65 1.90 -12.93
N LEU A 99 -0.68 1.02 -13.22
CA LEU A 99 0.58 0.99 -12.47
C LEU A 99 1.31 2.35 -12.51
N ASN A 100 1.28 3.04 -13.66
CA ASN A 100 1.90 4.34 -13.85
C ASN A 100 0.93 5.38 -14.42
N ARG A 101 -0.34 5.31 -14.05
CA ARG A 101 -1.38 6.24 -14.50
C ARG A 101 -2.32 6.62 -13.36
N ASN A 102 -2.81 7.87 -13.43
CA ASN A 102 -3.86 8.33 -12.54
C ASN A 102 -5.23 7.79 -12.98
N GLU A 103 -6.29 8.07 -12.22
CA GLU A 103 -7.67 7.65 -12.49
C GLU A 103 -8.25 8.20 -13.81
N LYS A 104 -7.61 9.22 -14.41
CA LYS A 104 -7.97 9.78 -15.73
C LYS A 104 -7.23 9.12 -16.87
N GLY A 105 -6.27 8.24 -16.58
CA GLY A 105 -5.40 7.63 -17.57
C GLY A 105 -4.15 8.45 -17.93
N ASP A 106 -3.94 9.63 -17.31
CA ASP A 106 -2.72 10.40 -17.51
C ASP A 106 -1.55 9.74 -16.76
N TYR A 107 -0.32 9.95 -17.26
CA TYR A 107 0.87 9.45 -16.60
C TYR A 107 1.00 9.99 -15.18
N SER A 108 1.18 9.09 -14.23
CA SER A 108 1.49 9.38 -12.83
C SER A 108 2.51 8.38 -12.32
N PHE A 109 3.62 8.87 -11.78
CA PHE A 109 4.61 8.01 -11.11
C PHE A 109 4.02 7.25 -9.91
N TYR A 110 2.97 7.79 -9.31
CA TYR A 110 2.31 7.21 -8.14
C TYR A 110 1.31 6.10 -8.51
N GLY A 111 0.87 6.06 -9.76
CA GLY A 111 -0.17 5.13 -10.20
C GLY A 111 -1.51 5.34 -9.51
N THR A 112 -2.43 4.45 -9.76
CA THR A 112 -3.71 4.34 -9.03
C THR A 112 -3.87 2.87 -8.62
N PRO A 113 -4.38 2.55 -7.43
CA PRO A 113 -4.69 1.17 -7.06
C PRO A 113 -5.55 0.49 -8.11
N PHE A 114 -5.21 -0.76 -8.46
CA PHE A 114 -5.93 -1.48 -9.50
C PHE A 114 -6.16 -2.94 -9.13
N LEU A 115 -7.32 -3.45 -9.52
CA LEU A 115 -7.73 -4.82 -9.36
C LEU A 115 -7.07 -5.67 -10.45
N ASP A 116 -6.60 -6.87 -10.09
CA ASP A 116 -6.08 -7.85 -11.04
C ASP A 116 -7.07 -8.07 -12.19
N ALA A 117 -6.58 -8.06 -13.43
CA ALA A 117 -7.42 -8.19 -14.61
C ALA A 117 -8.19 -9.52 -14.68
N ARG A 118 -7.69 -10.56 -14.01
CA ARG A 118 -8.33 -11.89 -13.91
C ARG A 118 -9.49 -11.92 -12.92
N CYS A 119 -9.58 -10.95 -12.00
CA CYS A 119 -10.65 -10.90 -11.02
C CYS A 119 -11.96 -10.44 -11.63
N ASP A 120 -13.03 -11.13 -11.27
CA ASP A 120 -14.41 -10.63 -11.31
C ASP A 120 -14.88 -10.40 -9.86
N MET A 121 -15.98 -9.66 -9.68
CA MET A 121 -16.45 -9.32 -8.32
C MET A 121 -16.87 -10.54 -7.49
N ASP A 122 -17.10 -11.69 -8.13
CA ASP A 122 -17.46 -12.96 -7.50
C ASP A 122 -16.28 -13.92 -7.36
N SER A 123 -15.08 -13.55 -7.81
CA SER A 123 -13.84 -14.33 -7.62
C SER A 123 -13.63 -14.68 -6.15
N ASP A 124 -12.96 -15.79 -5.86
CA ASP A 124 -12.63 -16.19 -4.49
C ASP A 124 -11.65 -15.23 -3.84
N GLN A 125 -10.78 -14.64 -4.66
CA GLN A 125 -9.83 -13.64 -4.23
C GLN A 125 -9.85 -12.43 -5.15
N LEU A 126 -10.05 -11.24 -4.58
CA LEU A 126 -9.86 -9.94 -5.21
C LEU A 126 -8.45 -9.45 -4.85
N ILE A 127 -7.57 -9.29 -5.84
CA ILE A 127 -6.21 -8.82 -5.62
C ILE A 127 -6.10 -7.38 -6.11
N ILE A 128 -5.83 -6.45 -5.19
CA ILE A 128 -5.62 -5.05 -5.49
C ILE A 128 -4.14 -4.72 -5.33
N TYR A 129 -3.54 -4.22 -6.39
CA TYR A 129 -2.16 -3.78 -6.44
C TYR A 129 -2.03 -2.28 -6.25
N GLY A 130 -0.94 -1.84 -5.65
CA GLY A 130 -0.58 -0.44 -5.56
C GLY A 130 0.89 -0.23 -5.22
N HIS A 131 1.43 0.93 -5.61
CA HIS A 131 2.82 1.27 -5.37
C HIS A 131 3.12 1.51 -3.90
N ASN A 132 4.27 0.96 -3.47
CA ASN A 132 4.91 1.37 -2.23
C ASN A 132 5.64 2.70 -2.45
N ILE A 133 5.04 3.78 -2.03
CA ILE A 133 5.63 5.12 -2.07
C ILE A 133 6.25 5.44 -0.71
N ASN A 134 7.42 6.07 -0.71
CA ASN A 134 8.12 6.47 0.49
C ASN A 134 7.21 7.29 1.43
N GLY A 135 7.40 7.14 2.74
CA GLY A 135 6.64 7.88 3.76
C GLY A 135 5.33 7.23 4.19
N ARG A 136 5.13 5.94 3.91
CA ARG A 136 3.93 5.18 4.30
C ARG A 136 2.63 5.77 3.73
N ARG A 137 2.71 6.37 2.55
CA ARG A 137 1.58 6.90 1.77
C ARG A 137 1.18 5.92 0.68
N PHE A 138 0.02 6.11 0.09
CA PHE A 138 -0.56 5.18 -0.88
C PHE A 138 -0.50 3.75 -0.34
N PHE A 139 -0.12 2.76 -1.14
CA PHE A 139 0.05 1.38 -0.67
C PHE A 139 1.29 1.17 0.21
N GLY A 140 2.20 2.14 0.30
CA GLY A 140 3.23 2.17 1.36
C GLY A 140 2.63 2.23 2.78
N PHE A 141 1.39 2.72 2.93
CA PHE A 141 0.60 2.67 4.16
C PHE A 141 0.47 1.25 4.72
N LEU A 142 0.40 0.22 3.87
CA LEU A 142 0.25 -1.17 4.28
C LEU A 142 1.42 -1.67 5.15
N HIS A 143 2.61 -1.03 5.05
CA HIS A 143 3.74 -1.35 5.92
C HIS A 143 3.48 -1.08 7.40
N ASN A 144 2.47 -0.27 7.75
CA ASN A 144 2.06 -0.11 9.14
C ASN A 144 1.52 -1.43 9.74
N TYR A 145 0.94 -2.29 8.90
CA TYR A 145 0.46 -3.61 9.32
C TYR A 145 1.58 -4.62 9.64
N GLN A 146 2.85 -4.27 9.46
CA GLN A 146 3.94 -5.08 10.01
C GLN A 146 3.99 -5.01 11.55
N GLU A 147 3.36 -3.99 12.13
CA GLU A 147 3.22 -3.83 13.58
C GLU A 147 1.83 -4.33 14.02
N GLN A 148 1.79 -5.35 14.89
CA GLN A 148 0.53 -5.90 15.41
C GLN A 148 -0.33 -4.83 16.09
N SER A 149 0.29 -3.88 16.80
CA SER A 149 -0.41 -2.77 17.45
C SER A 149 -1.17 -1.85 16.48
N PHE A 150 -0.74 -1.78 15.22
CA PHE A 150 -1.47 -1.07 14.17
C PHE A 150 -2.68 -1.88 13.70
N TYR A 151 -2.51 -3.19 13.47
CA TYR A 151 -3.62 -4.10 13.16
C TYR A 151 -4.71 -4.04 14.23
N GLU A 152 -4.36 -4.06 15.51
CA GLU A 152 -5.34 -4.03 16.62
C GLU A 152 -6.28 -2.81 16.58
N LYS A 153 -5.82 -1.69 16.00
CA LYS A 153 -6.61 -0.46 15.81
C LYS A 153 -7.37 -0.45 14.48
N HIS A 154 -6.88 -1.18 13.48
CA HIS A 154 -7.40 -1.15 12.10
C HIS A 154 -7.61 -2.57 11.57
N LYS A 155 -8.54 -3.32 12.19
CA LYS A 155 -8.79 -4.75 11.92
C LYS A 155 -9.52 -5.03 10.61
N ASN A 156 -10.00 -4.00 9.90
CA ASN A 156 -10.91 -4.20 8.77
C ASN A 156 -10.48 -3.40 7.54
N LEU A 157 -10.61 -4.02 6.39
CA LEU A 157 -10.62 -3.37 5.09
C LEU A 157 -12.09 -3.15 4.67
N TYR A 158 -12.35 -2.06 3.96
CA TYR A 158 -13.68 -1.77 3.41
C TYR A 158 -13.56 -1.56 1.92
N PHE A 159 -14.34 -2.30 1.16
CA PHE A 159 -14.40 -2.15 -0.30
C PHE A 159 -15.82 -1.75 -0.69
N THR A 160 -15.98 -0.55 -1.25
CA THR A 160 -17.25 -0.09 -1.77
C THR A 160 -17.27 -0.33 -3.27
N ARG A 161 -18.19 -1.15 -3.76
CA ARG A 161 -18.38 -1.37 -5.19
C ARG A 161 -18.97 -0.14 -5.87
N VAL A 162 -18.87 -0.06 -7.18
CA VAL A 162 -19.46 1.05 -7.96
C VAL A 162 -20.99 1.11 -7.91
N ASP A 163 -21.67 0.03 -7.50
CA ASP A 163 -23.10 -0.04 -7.23
C ASP A 163 -23.49 0.45 -5.82
N GLU A 164 -22.51 1.04 -5.09
CA GLU A 164 -22.65 1.59 -3.74
C GLU A 164 -22.74 0.54 -2.61
N THR A 165 -22.57 -0.73 -2.91
CA THR A 165 -22.49 -1.77 -1.88
C THR A 165 -21.14 -1.70 -1.16
N GLU A 166 -21.14 -1.32 0.12
CA GLU A 166 -19.95 -1.40 0.98
C GLU A 166 -19.83 -2.80 1.58
N GLU A 167 -18.69 -3.42 1.36
CA GLU A 167 -18.34 -4.73 1.89
C GLU A 167 -17.22 -4.59 2.92
N LYS A 168 -17.41 -5.22 4.08
CA LYS A 168 -16.42 -5.29 5.15
C LYS A 168 -15.63 -6.59 5.05
N TYR A 169 -14.30 -6.48 5.06
CA TYR A 169 -13.36 -7.59 5.06
C TYR A 169 -12.48 -7.53 6.31
N PRO A 170 -12.86 -8.20 7.42
CA PRO A 170 -11.97 -8.36 8.57
C PRO A 170 -10.65 -8.97 8.13
N ILE A 171 -9.52 -8.44 8.65
CA ILE A 171 -8.19 -8.89 8.26
C ILE A 171 -7.91 -10.26 8.87
N VAL A 172 -7.64 -11.23 8.02
CA VAL A 172 -7.37 -12.64 8.33
C VAL A 172 -5.88 -12.94 8.41
N ALA A 173 -5.07 -12.24 7.62
CA ALA A 173 -3.63 -12.45 7.58
C ALA A 173 -2.86 -11.22 7.10
N VAL A 174 -1.63 -11.08 7.58
CA VAL A 174 -0.61 -10.16 7.05
C VAL A 174 0.62 -10.99 6.69
N VAL A 175 0.93 -11.08 5.40
CA VAL A 175 1.90 -12.04 4.86
C VAL A 175 3.04 -11.34 4.15
N LYS A 176 4.27 -11.78 4.44
CA LYS A 176 5.47 -11.42 3.67
C LYS A 176 5.77 -12.53 2.68
N THR A 177 5.80 -12.20 1.39
CA THR A 177 5.97 -13.18 0.33
C THR A 177 6.75 -12.59 -0.84
N ASP A 178 6.74 -13.25 -1.99
CA ASP A 178 7.28 -12.75 -3.25
C ASP A 178 6.30 -12.96 -4.41
N ILE A 179 6.65 -12.44 -5.59
CA ILE A 179 5.79 -12.48 -6.78
C ILE A 179 5.54 -13.90 -7.34
N TYR A 180 6.31 -14.90 -6.92
CA TYR A 180 6.20 -16.29 -7.39
C TYR A 180 5.26 -17.12 -6.51
N SER A 181 4.75 -16.53 -5.45
CA SER A 181 3.86 -17.19 -4.49
C SER A 181 2.50 -17.54 -5.09
N ASP A 182 1.89 -18.61 -4.58
CA ASP A 182 0.54 -19.05 -4.95
C ASP A 182 -0.54 -18.01 -4.62
N TYR A 183 -0.26 -17.02 -3.76
CA TYR A 183 -1.17 -15.88 -3.52
C TYR A 183 -1.52 -15.09 -4.78
N PHE A 184 -0.63 -15.09 -5.79
CA PHE A 184 -0.85 -14.38 -7.06
C PHE A 184 -1.32 -15.32 -8.19
N LYS A 185 -1.35 -16.62 -7.93
CA LYS A 185 -1.67 -17.63 -8.94
C LYS A 185 -3.17 -17.73 -9.18
N TYR A 186 -3.96 -17.68 -8.11
CA TYR A 186 -5.38 -17.95 -8.16
C TYR A 186 -6.20 -16.72 -7.80
N THR A 187 -7.19 -16.41 -8.63
CA THR A 187 -8.29 -15.49 -8.33
C THR A 187 -9.58 -16.24 -8.11
N THR A 188 -9.75 -17.38 -8.80
CA THR A 188 -10.82 -18.35 -8.59
C THR A 188 -10.20 -19.74 -8.46
N ILE A 189 -10.64 -20.53 -7.49
CA ILE A 189 -10.13 -21.86 -7.19
C ILE A 189 -11.26 -22.87 -7.38
N TYR A 190 -11.11 -23.78 -8.33
CA TYR A 190 -12.18 -24.71 -8.74
C TYR A 190 -12.14 -26.06 -8.02
N ASN A 191 -11.14 -26.29 -7.16
CA ASN A 191 -10.97 -27.54 -6.43
C ASN A 191 -11.03 -27.25 -4.92
N ASP A 192 -11.87 -28.00 -4.21
CA ASP A 192 -12.14 -27.85 -2.78
C ASP A 192 -10.89 -28.06 -1.91
N GLU A 193 -10.12 -29.12 -2.16
CA GLU A 193 -8.86 -29.36 -1.44
C GLU A 193 -7.85 -28.24 -1.69
N GLN A 194 -7.72 -27.76 -2.93
CA GLN A 194 -6.84 -26.66 -3.27
C GLN A 194 -7.26 -25.35 -2.56
N TYR A 195 -8.56 -25.07 -2.52
CA TYR A 195 -9.10 -23.91 -1.80
C TYR A 195 -8.81 -24.02 -0.30
N PHE A 196 -9.04 -25.21 0.27
CA PHE A 196 -8.75 -25.47 1.68
C PHE A 196 -7.28 -25.28 2.02
N GLN A 197 -6.37 -25.82 1.22
CA GLN A 197 -4.91 -25.66 1.43
C GLN A 197 -4.46 -24.23 1.23
N PHE A 198 -5.01 -23.50 0.26
CA PHE A 198 -4.75 -22.07 0.06
C PHE A 198 -5.10 -21.25 1.30
N VAL A 199 -6.29 -21.45 1.87
CA VAL A 199 -6.71 -20.74 3.09
C VAL A 199 -5.87 -21.15 4.29
N LYS A 200 -5.57 -22.45 4.43
CA LYS A 200 -4.72 -22.97 5.50
C LYS A 200 -3.33 -22.35 5.49
N GLN A 201 -2.71 -22.27 4.32
CA GLN A 201 -1.41 -21.62 4.13
C GLN A 201 -1.48 -20.14 4.53
N MET A 202 -2.50 -19.43 4.04
CA MET A 202 -2.70 -17.99 4.29
C MET A 202 -2.73 -17.68 5.79
N VAL A 203 -3.52 -18.41 6.57
CA VAL A 203 -3.63 -18.15 8.01
C VAL A 203 -2.41 -18.64 8.81
N ALA A 204 -1.66 -19.62 8.26
CA ALA A 204 -0.44 -20.12 8.88
C ALA A 204 0.76 -19.20 8.66
N GLU A 205 0.85 -18.53 7.50
CA GLU A 205 1.96 -17.64 7.12
C GLU A 205 1.80 -16.20 7.61
N SER A 206 0.69 -15.88 8.30
CA SER A 206 0.49 -14.55 8.88
C SER A 206 1.58 -14.23 9.91
N GLN A 207 2.11 -13.00 9.84
CA GLN A 207 3.18 -12.52 10.74
C GLN A 207 2.80 -12.55 12.23
N TYR A 208 1.52 -12.50 12.52
CA TYR A 208 0.92 -12.56 13.84
C TYR A 208 -0.51 -13.10 13.75
N ASN A 209 -1.07 -13.51 14.88
CA ASN A 209 -2.44 -14.01 14.92
C ASN A 209 -3.44 -12.88 14.75
N CYS A 210 -4.18 -12.90 13.64
CA CYS A 210 -5.33 -12.04 13.43
C CYS A 210 -6.57 -12.70 14.04
N GLU A 211 -7.44 -11.91 14.65
CA GLU A 211 -8.68 -12.42 15.29
C GLU A 211 -9.54 -13.21 14.30
N GLU A 212 -9.78 -12.65 13.10
CA GLU A 212 -10.54 -13.34 12.05
C GLU A 212 -9.81 -14.58 11.53
N GLY A 213 -8.46 -14.55 11.48
CA GLY A 213 -7.65 -15.72 11.13
C GLY A 213 -7.85 -16.90 12.08
N GLU A 214 -7.97 -16.64 13.38
CA GLU A 214 -8.26 -17.68 14.36
C GLU A 214 -9.70 -18.24 14.22
N LEU A 215 -10.68 -17.38 13.89
CA LEU A 215 -12.04 -17.83 13.58
C LEU A 215 -12.08 -18.72 12.35
N VAL A 216 -11.37 -18.33 11.28
CA VAL A 216 -11.26 -19.15 10.05
C VAL A 216 -10.59 -20.49 10.36
N LYS A 217 -9.49 -20.53 11.13
CA LYS A 217 -8.82 -21.76 11.55
C LYS A 217 -9.75 -22.68 12.34
N LYS A 218 -10.60 -22.13 13.21
CA LYS A 218 -11.60 -22.87 13.94
C LYS A 218 -12.64 -23.49 13.01
N GLU A 219 -13.20 -22.70 12.09
CA GLU A 219 -14.17 -23.20 11.12
C GLU A 219 -13.60 -24.27 10.20
N MET A 220 -12.32 -24.19 9.82
CA MET A 220 -11.64 -25.24 9.06
C MET A 220 -11.56 -26.57 9.81
N LYS A 221 -11.46 -26.54 11.14
CA LYS A 221 -11.46 -27.77 11.97
C LYS A 221 -12.86 -28.36 12.18
N GLU A 222 -13.89 -27.52 12.14
CA GLU A 222 -15.28 -27.89 12.42
C GLU A 222 -16.05 -28.32 11.15
N ASN A 223 -15.51 -28.08 9.96
CA ASN A 223 -16.15 -28.39 8.67
C ASN A 223 -15.32 -29.40 7.86
N THR A 224 -16.00 -30.15 7.00
CA THR A 224 -15.32 -30.94 5.96
C THR A 224 -14.73 -29.99 4.89
N VAL A 225 -13.82 -30.50 4.06
CA VAL A 225 -13.20 -29.72 2.96
C VAL A 225 -14.28 -29.22 2.00
N GLU A 226 -15.22 -30.07 1.64
CA GLU A 226 -16.34 -29.74 0.75
C GLU A 226 -17.26 -28.66 1.36
N ALA A 227 -17.58 -28.76 2.66
CA ALA A 227 -18.43 -27.77 3.35
C ALA A 227 -17.73 -26.43 3.55
N PHE A 228 -16.39 -26.41 3.50
CA PHE A 228 -15.60 -25.20 3.59
C PHE A 228 -15.35 -24.53 2.23
N PHE A 229 -15.54 -25.25 1.13
CA PHE A 229 -15.27 -24.81 -0.23
C PHE A 229 -16.10 -23.57 -0.57
N HIS A 230 -15.43 -22.53 -1.14
CA HIS A 230 -16.01 -21.23 -1.50
C HIS A 230 -16.76 -20.49 -0.37
N LYS A 231 -16.55 -20.88 0.88
CA LYS A 231 -17.21 -20.25 2.03
C LYS A 231 -16.83 -18.79 2.23
N TYR A 232 -15.62 -18.41 1.82
CA TYR A 232 -15.07 -17.06 1.96
C TYR A 232 -14.69 -16.46 0.62
N GLN A 233 -14.83 -15.15 0.54
CA GLN A 233 -14.15 -14.32 -0.45
C GLN A 233 -13.04 -13.53 0.24
N PHE A 234 -11.86 -13.47 -0.40
CA PHE A 234 -10.70 -12.77 0.12
C PHE A 234 -10.48 -11.47 -0.63
N LEU A 235 -10.06 -10.42 0.08
CA LEU A 235 -9.59 -9.15 -0.45
C LEU A 235 -8.13 -8.98 -0.07
N THR A 236 -7.24 -9.09 -1.05
CA THR A 236 -5.79 -9.03 -0.89
C THR A 236 -5.25 -7.70 -1.40
N LEU A 237 -4.71 -6.88 -0.50
CA LEU A 237 -3.96 -5.68 -0.86
C LEU A 237 -2.48 -6.04 -0.97
N ALA A 238 -1.89 -5.85 -2.15
CA ALA A 238 -0.51 -6.25 -2.45
C ALA A 238 0.35 -5.03 -2.78
N THR A 239 1.47 -4.87 -2.06
CA THR A 239 2.46 -3.80 -2.33
C THR A 239 3.89 -4.31 -2.31
N CYS A 240 4.79 -3.61 -2.98
CA CYS A 240 6.21 -3.93 -3.01
C CYS A 240 6.87 -3.73 -1.63
N ARG A 241 7.87 -4.57 -1.32
CA ARG A 241 8.76 -4.40 -0.16
C ARG A 241 10.13 -3.92 -0.65
N THR A 242 10.21 -2.63 -1.00
CA THR A 242 11.37 -2.04 -1.70
C THR A 242 12.71 -2.19 -0.98
N THR A 243 12.72 -2.28 0.34
CA THR A 243 13.95 -2.45 1.15
C THR A 243 14.49 -3.88 1.16
N GLU A 244 13.67 -4.88 0.76
CA GLU A 244 14.03 -6.31 0.85
C GLU A 244 14.18 -6.99 -0.53
N GLY A 245 13.98 -6.24 -1.61
CA GLY A 245 14.11 -6.71 -2.99
C GLY A 245 12.90 -6.45 -3.87
N LYS A 246 13.12 -6.37 -5.18
CA LYS A 246 12.07 -6.04 -6.17
C LYS A 246 10.95 -7.08 -6.21
N ASP A 247 11.27 -8.34 -5.93
CA ASP A 247 10.31 -9.46 -6.00
C ASP A 247 9.51 -9.64 -4.71
N LYS A 248 9.90 -8.96 -3.62
CA LYS A 248 9.24 -9.10 -2.32
C LYS A 248 7.95 -8.31 -2.25
N ARG A 249 6.94 -8.92 -1.62
CA ARG A 249 5.59 -8.35 -1.43
C ARG A 249 5.16 -8.38 0.03
N LEU A 250 4.40 -7.37 0.41
CA LEU A 250 3.59 -7.38 1.64
C LEU A 250 2.13 -7.49 1.23
N LEU A 251 1.44 -8.46 1.81
CA LEU A 251 0.01 -8.67 1.63
C LEU A 251 -0.72 -8.36 2.92
N VAL A 252 -1.80 -7.61 2.81
CA VAL A 252 -2.81 -7.45 3.88
C VAL A 252 -4.09 -8.07 3.34
N ILE A 253 -4.53 -9.16 3.95
CA ILE A 253 -5.60 -10.00 3.44
C ILE A 253 -6.77 -9.94 4.40
N GLY A 254 -7.91 -9.48 3.92
CA GLY A 254 -9.19 -9.57 4.61
C GLY A 254 -10.07 -10.67 4.01
N CYS A 255 -11.05 -11.15 4.75
CA CYS A 255 -12.04 -12.07 4.22
C CYS A 255 -13.46 -11.69 4.64
N ARG A 256 -14.44 -12.15 3.86
CA ARG A 256 -15.87 -12.14 4.22
C ARG A 256 -16.52 -13.46 3.82
N LYS A 257 -17.56 -13.86 4.53
CA LYS A 257 -18.36 -15.01 4.09
C LYS A 257 -19.11 -14.65 2.81
N LYS A 258 -19.13 -15.58 1.86
CA LYS A 258 -20.02 -15.48 0.70
C LYS A 258 -21.47 -15.79 1.15
N ASN A 259 -22.42 -15.03 0.64
CA ASN A 259 -23.85 -15.24 0.90
C ASN A 259 -24.35 -16.44 0.09
#